data_0ad7d22911e5c83bec7c68fb9bc43761
#
_entry.id   0ad7d22911e5c83bec7c68fb9bc43761
#
_cell.length_a   1.000
_cell.length_b   1.000
_cell.length_c   1.000
_cell.angle_alpha   90.00
_cell.angle_beta   90.00
_cell.angle_gamma   90.00
#
_symmetry.space_group_name_H-M   'P 1'
#
loop_
_entity.id
_entity.type
_entity.pdbx_description
1 polymer ?
#
loop_
_entity_poly.entity_id
_entity_poly.type
_entity_poly.pdbx_seq_one_letter_code
_entity_poly.pdbx_strand_id
1 'polypeptide(L)'
;MSVQSLAFLAFLTVTVCVCRLLPKERTWVLLAASLVFYLWDGAPAALWGCGLLAVSSFASYLAANTLRKHRRKSVLLAVVCYHIAVLGIFKYTGFFTGGAVRMPFVPLGISFFTFQQIWYLREVYAGTFSQVPTPAEYLTYSFFFPTVSSGPILKPENFFPQLREASPLPQDTAAGLYAIGLGLAKKVLLADNLGVLVNNGWGSLSELTALTAWCVILGYTLQLYFDFSGYCDLAAGCARLLGLRLPINFDSPYRSLSVTEFWKRWHMTLTAFLRENVYFPLGGSRKGRGRTYLNILVVYLVSGIWHGAGWTFILWGLLHGLAQVLERLWGKRRDALPRWARWAMTFLFINLAWIFFRAPDVSSALLLLKTAVTGGMGGIRLWLVNGLFRREVSALELLLPVIGPYTAYLRVALILGIGLLAALWPRNVIRQMDTFRPNWRSGLYVLAWSVWAILSFTGVVTFIYSNF
;
A
#
# COMPACT_ATOMS: atom_id res chain seq x y z
N MET A 1 8.02 10.50 -10.58
CA MET A 1 7.08 11.64 -10.33
C MET A 1 6.28 11.38 -9.08
N SER A 2 6.12 12.37 -8.19
CA SER A 2 5.26 12.19 -7.00
C SER A 2 3.79 12.38 -7.37
N VAL A 3 2.93 11.43 -6.97
CA VAL A 3 1.47 11.49 -7.24
C VAL A 3 0.75 12.61 -6.46
N GLN A 4 1.39 13.19 -5.44
CA GLN A 4 0.92 14.36 -4.70
C GLN A 4 1.67 15.62 -5.17
N SER A 5 1.60 15.93 -6.46
CA SER A 5 2.20 17.12 -7.04
C SER A 5 1.32 17.70 -8.14
N LEU A 6 1.40 19.00 -8.34
CA LEU A 6 0.71 19.66 -9.46
C LEU A 6 1.20 19.12 -10.81
N ALA A 7 2.49 18.77 -10.91
CA ALA A 7 3.06 18.16 -12.08
C ALA A 7 2.38 16.81 -12.43
N PHE A 8 2.08 15.99 -11.42
CA PHE A 8 1.33 14.75 -11.63
C PHE A 8 -0.10 14.99 -12.09
N LEU A 9 -0.80 15.97 -11.50
CA LEU A 9 -2.16 16.30 -11.91
C LEU A 9 -2.21 16.80 -13.34
N ALA A 10 -1.25 17.66 -13.75
CA ALA A 10 -1.11 18.11 -15.15
C ALA A 10 -0.78 16.93 -16.08
N PHE A 11 0.20 16.10 -15.71
CA PHE A 11 0.57 14.88 -16.45
C PHE A 11 -0.64 13.94 -16.65
N LEU A 12 -1.39 13.68 -15.58
CA LEU A 12 -2.59 12.83 -15.64
C LEU A 12 -3.63 13.42 -16.58
N THR A 13 -3.88 14.74 -16.49
CA THR A 13 -4.84 15.44 -17.35
C THR A 13 -4.45 15.32 -18.81
N VAL A 14 -3.19 15.59 -19.16
CA VAL A 14 -2.68 15.44 -20.53
C VAL A 14 -2.83 13.98 -20.99
N THR A 15 -2.43 13.01 -20.17
CA THR A 15 -2.54 11.59 -20.51
C THR A 15 -3.99 11.17 -20.79
N VAL A 16 -4.94 11.59 -19.96
CA VAL A 16 -6.37 11.31 -20.15
C VAL A 16 -6.89 11.95 -21.43
N CYS A 17 -6.54 13.21 -21.69
CA CYS A 17 -6.93 13.91 -22.93
C CYS A 17 -6.39 13.19 -24.17
N VAL A 18 -5.10 12.85 -24.19
CA VAL A 18 -4.47 12.16 -25.34
C VAL A 18 -5.08 10.77 -25.53
N CYS A 19 -5.33 10.00 -24.47
CA CYS A 19 -6.01 8.70 -24.59
C CYS A 19 -7.42 8.83 -25.19
N ARG A 20 -8.14 9.91 -24.90
CA ARG A 20 -9.49 10.16 -25.45
C ARG A 20 -9.45 10.62 -26.89
N LEU A 21 -8.45 11.41 -27.28
CA LEU A 21 -8.27 11.88 -28.66
C LEU A 21 -7.74 10.78 -29.58
N LEU A 22 -6.94 9.85 -29.05
CA LEU A 22 -6.29 8.76 -29.79
C LEU A 22 -6.70 7.38 -29.23
N PRO A 23 -7.99 6.99 -29.28
CA PRO A 23 -8.45 5.75 -28.65
C PRO A 23 -7.84 4.48 -29.26
N LYS A 24 -7.49 4.49 -30.53
CA LYS A 24 -6.84 3.36 -31.24
C LYS A 24 -5.40 3.16 -30.77
N GLU A 25 -4.71 4.23 -30.41
CA GLU A 25 -3.30 4.24 -29.97
C GLU A 25 -3.17 4.19 -28.44
N ARG A 26 -4.24 3.92 -27.73
CA ARG A 26 -4.32 3.97 -26.27
C ARG A 26 -3.22 3.18 -25.59
N THR A 27 -2.90 1.97 -26.06
CA THR A 27 -1.83 1.15 -25.51
C THR A 27 -0.48 1.85 -25.57
N TRP A 28 -0.16 2.47 -26.71
CA TRP A 28 1.09 3.22 -26.89
C TRP A 28 1.13 4.50 -26.07
N VAL A 29 0.01 5.21 -25.97
CA VAL A 29 -0.12 6.41 -25.14
C VAL A 29 0.11 6.07 -23.67
N LEU A 30 -0.50 4.99 -23.17
CA LEU A 30 -0.33 4.54 -21.80
C LEU A 30 1.10 4.05 -21.51
N LEU A 31 1.72 3.36 -22.46
CA LEU A 31 3.12 2.95 -22.35
C LEU A 31 4.05 4.16 -22.29
N ALA A 32 3.89 5.11 -23.22
CA ALA A 32 4.69 6.33 -23.24
C ALA A 32 4.52 7.14 -21.95
N ALA A 33 3.27 7.34 -21.48
CA ALA A 33 3.00 8.00 -20.21
C ALA A 33 3.65 7.27 -19.03
N SER A 34 3.59 5.94 -18.99
CA SER A 34 4.22 5.15 -17.94
C SER A 34 5.75 5.28 -17.93
N LEU A 35 6.37 5.35 -19.10
CA LEU A 35 7.80 5.62 -19.22
C LEU A 35 8.16 7.04 -18.76
N VAL A 36 7.38 8.06 -19.15
CA VAL A 36 7.55 9.44 -18.67
C VAL A 36 7.42 9.50 -17.15
N PHE A 37 6.40 8.85 -16.57
CA PHE A 37 6.21 8.79 -15.12
C PHE A 37 7.41 8.15 -14.41
N TYR A 38 7.91 7.04 -14.93
CA TYR A 38 9.03 6.28 -14.34
C TYR A 38 10.34 7.07 -14.40
N LEU A 39 10.60 7.75 -15.52
CA LEU A 39 11.84 8.48 -15.82
C LEU A 39 11.80 9.96 -15.39
N TRP A 40 10.71 10.43 -14.78
CA TRP A 40 10.45 11.85 -14.51
C TRP A 40 11.59 12.59 -13.82
N ASP A 41 12.21 11.95 -12.85
CA ASP A 41 13.25 12.62 -12.03
C ASP A 41 14.60 12.71 -12.74
N GLY A 42 14.73 12.10 -13.92
CA GLY A 42 15.98 12.11 -14.72
C GLY A 42 17.19 11.50 -14.01
N ALA A 43 17.02 10.94 -12.81
CA ALA A 43 18.10 10.38 -12.02
C ALA A 43 18.66 9.11 -12.68
N PRO A 44 19.97 8.86 -12.65
CA PRO A 44 20.57 7.62 -13.15
C PRO A 44 19.89 6.36 -12.60
N ALA A 45 19.46 6.38 -11.33
CA ALA A 45 18.72 5.30 -10.70
C ALA A 45 17.39 4.98 -11.40
N ALA A 46 16.68 5.99 -11.92
CA ALA A 46 15.44 5.81 -12.66
C ALA A 46 15.70 5.15 -14.02
N LEU A 47 16.77 5.54 -14.72
CA LEU A 47 17.19 4.93 -15.99
C LEU A 47 17.56 3.45 -15.81
N TRP A 48 18.41 3.14 -14.83
CA TRP A 48 18.78 1.75 -14.53
C TRP A 48 17.58 0.92 -14.08
N GLY A 49 16.71 1.47 -13.24
CA GLY A 49 15.47 0.81 -12.80
C GLY A 49 14.51 0.54 -13.95
N CYS A 50 14.36 1.50 -14.87
CA CYS A 50 13.57 1.34 -16.09
C CYS A 50 14.13 0.24 -17.00
N GLY A 51 15.44 0.24 -17.22
CA GLY A 51 16.15 -0.79 -17.98
C GLY A 51 15.97 -2.18 -17.37
N LEU A 52 16.12 -2.31 -16.04
CA LEU A 52 15.91 -3.56 -15.34
C LEU A 52 14.46 -4.07 -15.47
N LEU A 53 13.46 -3.20 -15.30
CA LEU A 53 12.05 -3.58 -15.49
C LEU A 53 11.79 -3.99 -16.95
N ALA A 54 12.37 -3.29 -17.93
CA ALA A 54 12.23 -3.66 -19.35
C ALA A 54 12.82 -5.05 -19.64
N VAL A 55 14.05 -5.33 -19.16
CA VAL A 55 14.71 -6.63 -19.30
C VAL A 55 13.91 -7.74 -18.62
N SER A 56 13.46 -7.49 -17.37
CA SER A 56 12.63 -8.44 -16.62
C SER A 56 11.29 -8.72 -17.32
N SER A 57 10.68 -7.68 -17.89
CA SER A 57 9.44 -7.81 -18.66
C SER A 57 9.65 -8.61 -19.96
N PHE A 58 10.74 -8.35 -20.67
CA PHE A 58 11.09 -9.10 -21.87
C PHE A 58 11.36 -10.58 -21.59
N ALA A 59 12.13 -10.88 -20.54
CA ALA A 59 12.39 -12.24 -20.09
C ALA A 59 11.08 -12.98 -19.75
N SER A 60 10.16 -12.35 -19.03
CA SER A 60 8.86 -12.91 -18.68
C SER A 60 7.97 -13.11 -19.91
N TYR A 61 8.00 -12.18 -20.87
CA TYR A 61 7.25 -12.29 -22.12
C TYR A 61 7.70 -13.48 -22.97
N LEU A 62 9.00 -13.67 -23.15
CA LEU A 62 9.58 -14.81 -23.88
C LEU A 62 9.29 -16.13 -23.18
N ALA A 63 9.46 -16.18 -21.85
CA ALA A 63 9.13 -17.35 -21.07
C ALA A 63 7.65 -17.71 -21.16
N ALA A 64 6.74 -16.74 -21.10
CA ALA A 64 5.32 -16.98 -21.25
C ALA A 64 4.98 -17.58 -22.62
N ASN A 65 5.61 -17.12 -23.70
CA ASN A 65 5.41 -17.70 -25.03
C ASN A 65 5.88 -19.17 -25.11
N THR A 66 7.00 -19.48 -24.44
CA THR A 66 7.49 -20.86 -24.32
C THR A 66 6.56 -21.73 -23.47
N LEU A 67 6.05 -21.18 -22.35
CA LEU A 67 5.13 -21.88 -21.45
C LEU A 67 3.78 -22.19 -22.10
N ARG A 68 3.26 -21.29 -22.96
CA ARG A 68 2.04 -21.56 -23.75
C ARG A 68 2.21 -22.75 -24.68
N LYS A 69 3.38 -22.86 -25.33
CA LYS A 69 3.66 -23.94 -26.29
C LYS A 69 3.93 -25.29 -25.61
N HIS A 70 4.73 -25.28 -24.54
CA HIS A 70 5.32 -26.50 -24.01
C HIS A 70 5.03 -26.79 -22.53
N ARG A 71 4.43 -25.87 -21.78
CA ARG A 71 4.11 -26.00 -20.33
C ARG A 71 5.25 -26.65 -19.50
N ARG A 72 6.51 -26.27 -19.78
CA ARG A 72 7.69 -26.83 -19.09
C ARG A 72 7.86 -26.18 -17.73
N LYS A 73 7.71 -26.97 -16.64
CA LYS A 73 7.91 -26.49 -15.26
C LYS A 73 9.30 -25.90 -15.03
N SER A 74 10.34 -26.44 -15.69
CA SER A 74 11.71 -25.91 -15.60
C SER A 74 11.83 -24.48 -16.07
N VAL A 75 11.13 -24.09 -17.15
CA VAL A 75 11.10 -22.69 -17.65
C VAL A 75 10.43 -21.79 -16.63
N LEU A 76 9.29 -22.20 -16.08
CA LEU A 76 8.62 -21.43 -15.01
C LEU A 76 9.57 -21.22 -13.82
N LEU A 77 10.18 -22.30 -13.32
CA LEU A 77 11.09 -22.23 -12.17
C LEU A 77 12.30 -21.33 -12.47
N ALA A 78 12.92 -21.45 -13.62
CA ALA A 78 14.08 -20.65 -14.01
C ALA A 78 13.77 -19.16 -13.98
N VAL A 79 12.62 -18.73 -14.55
CA VAL A 79 12.26 -17.30 -14.59
C VAL A 79 11.76 -16.80 -13.24
N VAL A 80 11.07 -17.63 -12.45
CA VAL A 80 10.72 -17.28 -11.06
C VAL A 80 11.98 -17.10 -10.22
N CYS A 81 12.96 -18.01 -10.33
CA CYS A 81 14.26 -17.88 -9.64
C CYS A 81 15.00 -16.60 -10.09
N TYR A 82 14.97 -16.27 -11.38
CA TYR A 82 15.53 -15.01 -11.90
C TYR A 82 14.89 -13.80 -11.21
N HIS A 83 13.56 -13.71 -11.15
CA HIS A 83 12.88 -12.59 -10.49
C HIS A 83 13.17 -12.50 -8.99
N ILE A 84 13.24 -13.65 -8.31
CA ILE A 84 13.59 -13.70 -6.89
C ILE A 84 15.06 -13.28 -6.68
N ALA A 85 15.97 -13.72 -7.56
CA ALA A 85 17.37 -13.35 -7.49
C ALA A 85 17.57 -11.83 -7.72
N VAL A 86 16.90 -11.25 -8.73
CA VAL A 86 16.91 -9.80 -8.97
C VAL A 86 16.39 -9.04 -7.75
N LEU A 87 15.24 -9.43 -7.20
CA LEU A 87 14.71 -8.83 -5.97
C LEU A 87 15.71 -8.99 -4.81
N GLY A 88 16.31 -10.18 -4.67
CA GLY A 88 17.31 -10.51 -3.67
C GLY A 88 18.53 -9.59 -3.73
N ILE A 89 19.10 -9.43 -4.90
CA ILE A 89 20.28 -8.59 -5.12
C ILE A 89 20.00 -7.12 -4.76
N PHE A 90 18.95 -6.53 -5.30
CA PHE A 90 18.72 -5.11 -5.11
C PHE A 90 18.19 -4.74 -3.70
N LYS A 91 17.43 -5.62 -3.06
CA LYS A 91 16.78 -5.32 -1.78
C LYS A 91 17.49 -5.87 -0.57
N TYR A 92 18.13 -7.05 -0.67
CA TYR A 92 18.62 -7.77 0.51
C TYR A 92 20.16 -7.87 0.62
N THR A 93 20.92 -7.45 -0.39
CA THR A 93 22.39 -7.52 -0.34
C THR A 93 22.95 -6.83 0.90
N GLY A 94 22.48 -5.61 1.23
CA GLY A 94 22.91 -4.90 2.43
C GLY A 94 22.61 -5.66 3.73
N PHE A 95 21.47 -6.33 3.81
CA PHE A 95 21.10 -7.12 4.99
C PHE A 95 21.97 -8.36 5.16
N PHE A 96 22.19 -9.13 4.09
CA PHE A 96 22.99 -10.36 4.14
C PHE A 96 24.48 -10.11 4.33
N THR A 97 24.97 -8.94 3.91
CA THR A 97 26.38 -8.57 4.07
C THR A 97 26.65 -7.73 5.32
N GLY A 98 25.65 -7.59 6.22
CA GLY A 98 25.79 -6.74 7.41
C GLY A 98 26.08 -5.26 7.08
N GLY A 99 25.67 -4.81 5.88
CA GLY A 99 25.92 -3.44 5.41
C GLY A 99 27.25 -3.24 4.67
N ALA A 100 28.08 -4.29 4.55
CA ALA A 100 29.38 -4.20 3.85
C ALA A 100 29.21 -3.91 2.35
N VAL A 101 28.16 -4.44 1.73
CA VAL A 101 27.83 -4.16 0.33
C VAL A 101 26.43 -3.57 0.29
N ARG A 102 26.30 -2.36 -0.26
CA ARG A 102 25.00 -1.71 -0.49
C ARG A 102 24.81 -1.46 -1.97
N MET A 103 23.65 -1.82 -2.46
CA MET A 103 23.29 -1.45 -3.83
C MET A 103 23.11 0.07 -3.92
N PRO A 104 23.59 0.71 -5.01
CA PRO A 104 23.56 2.17 -5.15
C PRO A 104 22.14 2.73 -5.22
N PHE A 105 21.16 1.89 -5.57
CA PHE A 105 19.74 2.24 -5.61
C PHE A 105 18.86 0.98 -5.53
N VAL A 106 17.61 1.16 -5.14
CA VAL A 106 16.56 0.15 -5.25
C VAL A 106 15.61 0.58 -6.37
N PRO A 107 15.41 -0.23 -7.42
CA PRO A 107 14.51 0.14 -8.53
C PRO A 107 13.09 0.38 -8.06
N LEU A 108 12.46 1.44 -8.55
CA LEU A 108 11.08 1.78 -8.20
C LEU A 108 10.14 0.61 -8.51
N GLY A 109 9.36 0.20 -7.53
CA GLY A 109 8.36 -0.85 -7.67
C GLY A 109 8.89 -2.27 -7.80
N ILE A 110 10.20 -2.53 -7.54
CA ILE A 110 10.82 -3.87 -7.72
C ILE A 110 10.05 -4.98 -7.01
N SER A 111 9.58 -4.74 -5.80
CA SER A 111 8.78 -5.70 -5.03
C SER A 111 7.44 -6.01 -5.69
N PHE A 112 6.79 -5.00 -6.24
CA PHE A 112 5.47 -5.11 -6.88
C PHE A 112 5.56 -5.74 -8.28
N PHE A 113 6.45 -5.25 -9.14
CA PHE A 113 6.56 -5.80 -10.48
C PHE A 113 7.09 -7.24 -10.48
N THR A 114 7.95 -7.61 -9.50
CA THR A 114 8.37 -9.01 -9.32
C THR A 114 7.17 -9.92 -9.09
N PHE A 115 6.29 -9.58 -8.17
CA PHE A 115 5.10 -10.39 -7.90
C PHE A 115 4.10 -10.38 -9.05
N GLN A 116 3.92 -9.25 -9.72
CA GLN A 116 3.04 -9.13 -10.87
C GLN A 116 3.50 -10.02 -12.03
N GLN A 117 4.80 -10.06 -12.32
CA GLN A 117 5.36 -10.89 -13.38
C GLN A 117 5.34 -12.38 -13.03
N ILE A 118 5.63 -12.74 -11.77
CA ILE A 118 5.50 -14.13 -11.29
C ILE A 118 4.03 -14.61 -11.43
N TRP A 119 3.07 -13.75 -11.05
CA TRP A 119 1.65 -14.10 -11.19
C TRP A 119 1.24 -14.32 -12.63
N TYR A 120 1.64 -13.42 -13.53
CA TYR A 120 1.42 -13.58 -14.96
C TYR A 120 1.97 -14.91 -15.50
N LEU A 121 3.22 -15.25 -15.19
CA LEU A 121 3.86 -16.49 -15.63
C LEU A 121 3.14 -17.74 -15.11
N ARG A 122 2.70 -17.68 -13.86
CA ARG A 122 1.96 -18.78 -13.26
C ARG A 122 0.58 -18.97 -13.92
N GLU A 123 -0.16 -17.90 -14.18
CA GLU A 123 -1.47 -17.99 -14.85
C GLU A 123 -1.33 -18.55 -16.27
N VAL A 124 -0.28 -18.14 -16.99
CA VAL A 124 0.05 -18.71 -18.30
C VAL A 124 0.38 -20.20 -18.19
N TYR A 125 1.23 -20.59 -17.22
CA TYR A 125 1.61 -21.99 -17.01
C TYR A 125 0.42 -22.87 -16.61
N ALA A 126 -0.44 -22.37 -15.75
CA ALA A 126 -1.67 -23.04 -15.33
C ALA A 126 -2.71 -23.15 -16.45
N GLY A 127 -2.60 -22.33 -17.49
CA GLY A 127 -3.57 -22.26 -18.59
C GLY A 127 -4.84 -21.48 -18.26
N THR A 128 -4.85 -20.78 -17.12
CA THR A 128 -5.96 -19.89 -16.71
C THR A 128 -5.98 -18.60 -17.49
N PHE A 129 -4.81 -18.17 -18.02
CA PHE A 129 -4.68 -17.06 -18.94
C PHE A 129 -4.15 -17.50 -20.30
N SER A 130 -5.05 -17.69 -21.26
CA SER A 130 -4.74 -18.18 -22.62
C SER A 130 -4.43 -17.08 -23.63
N GLN A 131 -4.86 -15.85 -23.38
CA GLN A 131 -4.63 -14.73 -24.30
C GLN A 131 -3.14 -14.43 -24.47
N VAL A 132 -2.77 -14.07 -25.72
CA VAL A 132 -1.40 -13.65 -26.05
C VAL A 132 -1.40 -12.13 -26.17
N PRO A 133 -0.85 -11.39 -25.21
CA PRO A 133 -0.69 -9.94 -25.36
C PRO A 133 0.38 -9.64 -26.42
N THR A 134 0.25 -8.52 -27.09
CA THR A 134 1.34 -7.95 -27.88
C THR A 134 2.48 -7.49 -26.96
N PRO A 135 3.70 -7.31 -27.46
CA PRO A 135 4.80 -6.76 -26.65
C PRO A 135 4.45 -5.40 -26.02
N ALA A 136 3.76 -4.52 -26.76
CA ALA A 136 3.33 -3.22 -26.26
C ALA A 136 2.30 -3.34 -25.13
N GLU A 137 1.30 -4.21 -25.25
CA GLU A 137 0.33 -4.49 -24.19
C GLU A 137 1.02 -5.03 -22.93
N TYR A 138 1.98 -5.96 -23.08
CA TYR A 138 2.69 -6.54 -21.96
C TYR A 138 3.59 -5.51 -21.25
N LEU A 139 4.29 -4.66 -22.00
CA LEU A 139 5.06 -3.56 -21.43
C LEU A 139 4.14 -2.56 -20.72
N THR A 140 2.98 -2.21 -21.32
CA THR A 140 1.99 -1.35 -20.65
C THR A 140 1.52 -1.96 -19.34
N TYR A 141 1.24 -3.27 -19.30
CA TYR A 141 0.88 -3.98 -18.07
C TYR A 141 1.99 -3.90 -17.00
N SER A 142 3.25 -4.10 -17.40
CA SER A 142 4.39 -4.11 -16.48
C SER A 142 4.74 -2.72 -15.94
N PHE A 143 4.63 -1.69 -16.77
CA PHE A 143 4.99 -0.31 -16.46
C PHE A 143 3.82 0.55 -16.00
N PHE A 144 2.59 0.04 -15.96
CA PHE A 144 1.38 0.82 -15.76
C PHE A 144 1.50 1.82 -14.60
N PHE A 145 1.65 3.12 -14.93
CA PHE A 145 2.05 4.15 -13.97
C PHE A 145 1.17 4.27 -12.72
N PRO A 146 -0.17 4.01 -12.76
CA PRO A 146 -0.95 4.08 -11.54
C PRO A 146 -0.61 3.01 -10.50
N THR A 147 0.01 1.88 -10.92
CA THR A 147 0.25 0.75 -10.03
C THR A 147 1.72 0.36 -9.87
N VAL A 148 2.60 0.82 -10.78
CA VAL A 148 3.99 0.33 -10.86
C VAL A 148 4.80 0.55 -9.58
N SER A 149 4.57 1.62 -8.83
CA SER A 149 5.34 1.92 -7.62
C SER A 149 4.85 1.15 -6.38
N SER A 150 3.53 1.19 -6.10
CA SER A 150 2.95 0.59 -4.89
C SER A 150 1.45 0.29 -5.03
N GLY A 151 0.95 0.17 -6.25
CA GLY A 151 -0.48 -0.05 -6.51
C GLY A 151 -0.94 -1.48 -6.26
N PRO A 152 -2.23 -1.75 -6.45
CA PRO A 152 -2.73 -3.12 -6.43
C PRO A 152 -1.99 -4.00 -7.43
N ILE A 153 -1.59 -5.21 -7.01
CA ILE A 153 -0.94 -6.18 -7.91
C ILE A 153 -1.99 -6.69 -8.90
N LEU A 154 -1.73 -6.48 -10.19
CA LEU A 154 -2.69 -6.75 -11.25
C LEU A 154 -2.61 -8.19 -11.73
N LYS A 155 -3.78 -8.82 -11.91
CA LYS A 155 -3.90 -10.09 -12.63
C LYS A 155 -4.04 -9.83 -14.13
N PRO A 156 -3.40 -10.66 -14.98
CA PRO A 156 -3.48 -10.51 -16.43
C PRO A 156 -4.91 -10.64 -16.96
N GLU A 157 -5.69 -11.57 -16.41
CA GLU A 157 -7.09 -11.82 -16.80
C GLU A 157 -8.00 -10.60 -16.62
N ASN A 158 -7.67 -9.72 -15.66
CA ASN A 158 -8.46 -8.51 -15.38
C ASN A 158 -7.93 -7.28 -16.13
N PHE A 159 -6.68 -7.25 -16.53
CA PHE A 159 -6.06 -6.08 -17.13
C PHE A 159 -6.17 -6.06 -18.67
N PHE A 160 -5.74 -7.14 -19.34
CA PHE A 160 -5.65 -7.15 -20.81
C PHE A 160 -6.99 -6.99 -21.54
N PRO A 161 -8.11 -7.62 -21.10
CA PRO A 161 -9.41 -7.36 -21.74
C PRO A 161 -9.81 -5.89 -21.66
N GLN A 162 -9.65 -5.29 -20.48
CA GLN A 162 -9.98 -3.87 -20.27
C GLN A 162 -9.06 -2.94 -21.08
N LEU A 163 -7.78 -3.29 -21.23
CA LEU A 163 -6.86 -2.49 -22.05
C LEU A 163 -7.31 -2.43 -23.50
N ARG A 164 -7.89 -3.51 -24.04
CA ARG A 164 -8.35 -3.61 -25.43
C ARG A 164 -9.72 -2.99 -25.68
N GLU A 165 -10.64 -3.12 -24.74
CA GLU A 165 -12.07 -2.85 -24.95
C GLU A 165 -12.56 -1.56 -24.28
N ALA A 166 -11.84 -1.04 -23.29
CA ALA A 166 -12.38 0.02 -22.46
C ALA A 166 -12.50 1.36 -23.19
N SER A 167 -13.71 1.88 -23.18
CA SER A 167 -14.02 3.28 -23.45
C SER A 167 -14.56 3.92 -22.17
N PRO A 168 -13.88 4.93 -21.59
CA PRO A 168 -14.34 5.52 -20.33
C PRO A 168 -15.66 6.26 -20.55
N LEU A 169 -16.66 5.91 -19.74
CA LEU A 169 -17.95 6.60 -19.72
C LEU A 169 -17.86 7.91 -18.92
N PRO A 170 -18.75 8.90 -19.18
CA PRO A 170 -18.80 10.13 -18.37
C PRO A 170 -18.93 9.86 -16.87
N GLN A 171 -19.68 8.83 -16.48
CA GLN A 171 -19.83 8.37 -15.11
C GLN A 171 -18.51 7.87 -14.51
N ASP A 172 -17.67 7.18 -15.30
CA ASP A 172 -16.33 6.74 -14.86
C ASP A 172 -15.42 7.94 -14.60
N THR A 173 -15.57 9.02 -15.37
CA THR A 173 -14.83 10.27 -15.14
C THR A 173 -15.18 10.88 -13.78
N ALA A 174 -16.46 11.03 -13.47
CA ALA A 174 -16.91 11.59 -12.20
C ALA A 174 -16.49 10.71 -11.01
N ALA A 175 -16.63 9.39 -11.12
CA ALA A 175 -16.19 8.44 -10.10
C ALA A 175 -14.67 8.46 -9.92
N GLY A 176 -13.91 8.59 -11.01
CA GLY A 176 -12.45 8.71 -10.97
C GLY A 176 -11.98 9.97 -10.24
N LEU A 177 -12.57 11.13 -10.56
CA LEU A 177 -12.28 12.40 -9.87
C LEU A 177 -12.66 12.34 -8.39
N TYR A 178 -13.79 11.70 -8.06
CA TYR A 178 -14.19 11.46 -6.68
C TYR A 178 -13.12 10.67 -5.91
N ALA A 179 -12.62 9.58 -6.48
CA ALA A 179 -11.60 8.75 -5.84
C ALA A 179 -10.26 9.50 -5.70
N ILE A 180 -9.86 10.28 -6.71
CA ILE A 180 -8.63 11.09 -6.65
C ILE A 180 -8.74 12.13 -5.51
N GLY A 181 -9.85 12.86 -5.41
CA GLY A 181 -10.03 13.86 -4.36
C GLY A 181 -9.98 13.25 -2.96
N LEU A 182 -10.66 12.12 -2.73
CA LEU A 182 -10.61 11.43 -1.44
C LEU A 182 -9.25 10.76 -1.18
N GLY A 183 -8.60 10.22 -2.20
CA GLY A 183 -7.26 9.65 -2.10
C GLY A 183 -6.23 10.72 -1.68
N LEU A 184 -6.29 11.92 -2.30
CA LEU A 184 -5.48 13.08 -1.91
C LEU A 184 -5.76 13.50 -0.46
N ALA A 185 -7.04 13.59 -0.07
CA ALA A 185 -7.41 13.94 1.31
C ALA A 185 -6.85 12.93 2.32
N LYS A 186 -6.99 11.63 2.07
CA LYS A 186 -6.40 10.58 2.93
C LYS A 186 -4.89 10.70 3.02
N LYS A 187 -4.20 10.91 1.90
CA LYS A 187 -2.74 10.99 1.86
C LYS A 187 -2.23 12.26 2.51
N VAL A 188 -2.71 13.41 2.06
CA VAL A 188 -2.13 14.72 2.44
C VAL A 188 -2.67 15.20 3.78
N LEU A 189 -3.99 15.11 4.01
CA LEU A 189 -4.58 15.68 5.20
C LEU A 189 -4.53 14.74 6.41
N LEU A 190 -4.55 13.41 6.19
CA LEU A 190 -4.50 12.46 7.30
C LEU A 190 -3.12 11.81 7.42
N ALA A 191 -2.64 11.09 6.40
CA ALA A 191 -1.41 10.30 6.54
C ALA A 191 -0.16 11.16 6.77
N ASP A 192 0.01 12.27 6.04
CA ASP A 192 1.19 13.12 6.18
C ASP A 192 1.20 13.85 7.53
N ASN A 193 0.04 14.31 8.01
CA ASN A 193 -0.08 14.90 9.35
C ASN A 193 0.15 13.86 10.46
N LEU A 194 -0.42 12.65 10.35
CA LEU A 194 -0.11 11.54 11.26
C LEU A 194 1.38 11.19 11.23
N GLY A 195 2.01 11.30 10.05
CA GLY A 195 3.44 11.11 9.86
C GLY A 195 4.30 12.09 10.69
N VAL A 196 3.87 13.33 10.85
CA VAL A 196 4.54 14.32 11.72
C VAL A 196 4.55 13.83 13.17
N LEU A 197 3.39 13.45 13.72
CA LEU A 197 3.26 12.91 15.07
C LEU A 197 4.15 11.68 15.28
N VAL A 198 4.09 10.76 14.34
CA VAL A 198 4.83 9.48 14.40
C VAL A 198 6.33 9.71 14.32
N ASN A 199 6.80 10.52 13.37
CA ASN A 199 8.23 10.76 13.20
C ASN A 199 8.84 11.52 14.38
N ASN A 200 8.12 12.51 14.93
CA ASN A 200 8.55 13.21 16.14
C ASN A 200 8.68 12.24 17.33
N GLY A 201 7.68 11.34 17.50
CA GLY A 201 7.71 10.33 18.57
C GLY A 201 8.84 9.31 18.40
N TRP A 202 9.08 8.79 17.20
CA TRP A 202 10.19 7.87 16.93
C TRP A 202 11.56 8.55 17.01
N GLY A 203 11.63 9.86 16.74
CA GLY A 203 12.85 10.65 16.88
C GLY A 203 13.28 10.89 18.35
N SER A 204 12.37 10.75 19.29
CA SER A 204 12.59 11.05 20.72
C SER A 204 11.95 9.99 21.63
N LEU A 205 12.23 8.71 21.39
CA LEU A 205 11.63 7.58 22.12
C LEU A 205 11.82 7.67 23.64
N SER A 206 12.98 8.16 24.11
CA SER A 206 13.31 8.30 25.53
C SER A 206 12.50 9.39 26.26
N GLU A 207 11.92 10.31 25.51
CA GLU A 207 11.11 11.40 26.08
C GLU A 207 9.60 11.07 26.16
N LEU A 208 9.20 9.93 25.60
CA LEU A 208 7.82 9.51 25.57
C LEU A 208 7.35 9.09 26.97
N THR A 209 6.12 9.45 27.30
CA THR A 209 5.34 8.92 28.43
C THR A 209 4.43 7.80 27.92
N ALA A 210 3.76 7.06 28.81
CA ALA A 210 2.83 6.01 28.41
C ALA A 210 1.73 6.56 27.47
N LEU A 211 1.15 7.71 27.80
CA LEU A 211 0.13 8.36 26.97
C LEU A 211 0.66 8.69 25.57
N THR A 212 1.81 9.35 25.48
CA THR A 212 2.37 9.78 24.19
C THR A 212 2.88 8.58 23.38
N ALA A 213 3.36 7.51 24.00
CA ALA A 213 3.69 6.25 23.33
C ALA A 213 2.45 5.65 22.64
N TRP A 214 1.31 5.59 23.32
CA TRP A 214 0.05 5.13 22.72
C TRP A 214 -0.43 6.06 21.59
N CYS A 215 -0.25 7.38 21.72
CA CYS A 215 -0.55 8.31 20.63
C CYS A 215 0.31 8.01 19.38
N VAL A 216 1.60 7.71 19.56
CA VAL A 216 2.51 7.36 18.45
C VAL A 216 2.13 6.01 17.84
N ILE A 217 1.81 4.99 18.63
CA ILE A 217 1.39 3.66 18.18
C ILE A 217 0.12 3.75 17.36
N LEU A 218 -0.92 4.41 17.89
CA LEU A 218 -2.18 4.59 17.19
C LEU A 218 -2.02 5.49 15.96
N GLY A 219 -1.20 6.53 16.09
CA GLY A 219 -0.84 7.42 14.99
C GLY A 219 -0.24 6.67 13.81
N TYR A 220 0.72 5.74 14.07
CA TYR A 220 1.31 4.94 12.99
C TYR A 220 0.32 3.96 12.37
N THR A 221 -0.53 3.33 13.17
CA THR A 221 -1.60 2.45 12.68
C THR A 221 -2.50 3.18 11.67
N LEU A 222 -2.91 4.40 11.99
CA LEU A 222 -3.75 5.22 11.11
C LEU A 222 -2.95 5.77 9.92
N GLN A 223 -1.71 6.23 10.15
CA GLN A 223 -0.82 6.72 9.10
C GLN A 223 -0.63 5.68 8.00
N LEU A 224 -0.25 4.45 8.36
CA LEU A 224 0.00 3.36 7.42
C LEU A 224 -1.25 3.05 6.58
N TYR A 225 -2.43 3.06 7.21
CA TYR A 225 -3.67 2.82 6.51
C TYR A 225 -4.02 3.94 5.52
N PHE A 226 -3.97 5.19 5.95
CA PHE A 226 -4.33 6.31 5.07
C PHE A 226 -3.31 6.57 3.99
N ASP A 227 -2.02 6.36 4.27
CA ASP A 227 -0.96 6.46 3.28
C ASP A 227 -1.19 5.46 2.14
N PHE A 228 -1.36 4.20 2.47
CA PHE A 228 -1.47 3.16 1.47
C PHE A 228 -2.88 3.07 0.84
N SER A 229 -3.95 3.19 1.62
CA SER A 229 -5.30 3.22 1.05
C SER A 229 -5.55 4.47 0.22
N GLY A 230 -5.00 5.62 0.61
CA GLY A 230 -5.06 6.85 -0.17
C GLY A 230 -4.36 6.72 -1.52
N TYR A 231 -3.18 6.11 -1.53
CA TYR A 231 -2.50 5.78 -2.78
C TYR A 231 -3.33 4.83 -3.67
N CYS A 232 -3.92 3.77 -3.10
CA CYS A 232 -4.77 2.85 -3.86
C CYS A 232 -6.02 3.53 -4.43
N ASP A 233 -6.61 4.48 -3.69
CA ASP A 233 -7.75 5.27 -4.18
C ASP A 233 -7.33 6.21 -5.32
N LEU A 234 -6.16 6.86 -5.21
CA LEU A 234 -5.57 7.67 -6.29
C LEU A 234 -5.33 6.81 -7.54
N ALA A 235 -4.67 5.65 -7.37
CA ALA A 235 -4.40 4.73 -8.47
C ALA A 235 -5.69 4.25 -9.15
N ALA A 236 -6.71 3.89 -8.34
CA ALA A 236 -8.01 3.46 -8.85
C ALA A 236 -8.74 4.60 -9.58
N GLY A 237 -8.68 5.83 -9.07
CA GLY A 237 -9.23 7.01 -9.73
C GLY A 237 -8.55 7.32 -11.05
N CYS A 238 -7.21 7.30 -11.10
CA CYS A 238 -6.43 7.47 -12.33
C CYS A 238 -6.79 6.41 -13.37
N ALA A 239 -6.81 5.14 -12.95
CA ALA A 239 -7.17 4.05 -13.85
C ALA A 239 -8.61 4.18 -14.37
N ARG A 240 -9.57 4.65 -13.53
CA ARG A 240 -10.96 4.86 -13.92
C ARG A 240 -11.09 5.97 -14.98
N LEU A 241 -10.33 7.07 -14.83
CA LEU A 241 -10.27 8.12 -15.86
C LEU A 241 -9.77 7.61 -17.20
N LEU A 242 -8.89 6.61 -17.17
CA LEU A 242 -8.35 5.90 -18.33
C LEU A 242 -9.22 4.73 -18.78
N GLY A 243 -10.40 4.49 -18.18
CA GLY A 243 -11.34 3.42 -18.51
C GLY A 243 -10.91 2.04 -17.98
N LEU A 244 -10.03 1.96 -17.00
CA LEU A 244 -9.58 0.73 -16.37
C LEU A 244 -10.08 0.64 -14.93
N ARG A 245 -10.49 -0.55 -14.49
CA ARG A 245 -10.95 -0.82 -13.12
C ARG A 245 -9.90 -1.63 -12.39
N LEU A 246 -9.35 -1.07 -11.31
CA LEU A 246 -8.39 -1.76 -10.47
C LEU A 246 -9.08 -2.61 -9.40
N PRO A 247 -8.45 -3.71 -8.95
CA PRO A 247 -8.95 -4.51 -7.85
C PRO A 247 -8.91 -3.74 -6.53
N ILE A 248 -9.85 -4.05 -5.63
CA ILE A 248 -9.88 -3.49 -4.28
C ILE A 248 -8.70 -4.04 -3.48
N ASN A 249 -7.93 -3.15 -2.85
CA ASN A 249 -6.80 -3.53 -2.00
C ASN A 249 -7.09 -3.36 -0.50
N PHE A 250 -8.03 -2.50 -0.13
CA PHE A 250 -8.48 -2.26 1.24
C PHE A 250 -10.01 -2.25 1.33
N ASP A 251 -10.57 -2.93 2.33
CA ASP A 251 -12.02 -2.96 2.60
C ASP A 251 -12.31 -2.74 4.10
N SER A 252 -12.05 -1.52 4.59
CA SER A 252 -12.24 -1.12 6.00
C SER A 252 -11.63 -2.15 6.99
N PRO A 253 -10.31 -2.43 6.89
CA PRO A 253 -9.66 -3.54 7.60
C PRO A 253 -9.71 -3.41 9.12
N TYR A 254 -9.72 -2.19 9.66
CA TYR A 254 -9.74 -1.97 11.11
C TYR A 254 -11.10 -2.25 11.78
N ARG A 255 -12.11 -2.66 11.01
CA ARG A 255 -13.40 -3.17 11.51
C ARG A 255 -13.41 -4.68 11.76
N SER A 256 -12.31 -5.35 11.46
CA SER A 256 -12.21 -6.81 11.52
C SER A 256 -12.33 -7.35 12.95
N LEU A 257 -13.01 -8.47 13.09
CA LEU A 257 -13.22 -9.17 14.35
C LEU A 257 -12.19 -10.30 14.58
N SER A 258 -11.23 -10.46 13.64
CA SER A 258 -10.16 -11.45 13.73
C SER A 258 -8.97 -11.04 12.85
N VAL A 259 -7.78 -11.55 13.16
CA VAL A 259 -6.57 -11.33 12.33
C VAL A 259 -6.76 -11.98 10.96
N THR A 260 -7.44 -13.11 10.90
CA THR A 260 -7.80 -13.76 9.61
C THR A 260 -8.72 -12.88 8.77
N GLU A 261 -9.72 -12.23 9.37
CA GLU A 261 -10.61 -11.28 8.68
C GLU A 261 -9.87 -10.02 8.27
N PHE A 262 -8.96 -9.51 9.13
CA PHE A 262 -8.12 -8.36 8.82
C PHE A 262 -7.35 -8.56 7.51
N TRP A 263 -6.69 -9.69 7.31
CA TRP A 263 -5.94 -9.98 6.09
C TRP A 263 -6.82 -10.23 4.85
N LYS A 264 -8.10 -10.54 5.02
CA LYS A 264 -9.07 -10.55 3.92
C LYS A 264 -9.49 -9.16 3.46
N ARG A 265 -9.19 -8.12 4.26
CA ARG A 265 -9.56 -6.73 4.05
C ARG A 265 -8.35 -5.78 3.90
N TRP A 266 -7.17 -6.21 4.30
CA TRP A 266 -5.90 -5.48 4.20
C TRP A 266 -5.06 -6.05 3.08
N HIS A 267 -4.53 -5.17 2.19
CA HIS A 267 -3.64 -5.53 1.09
C HIS A 267 -4.11 -6.78 0.34
N MET A 268 -5.36 -6.74 -0.11
CA MET A 268 -6.09 -7.92 -0.60
C MET A 268 -5.41 -8.57 -1.80
N THR A 269 -4.77 -7.77 -2.67
CA THR A 269 -4.06 -8.30 -3.85
C THR A 269 -2.79 -9.05 -3.46
N LEU A 270 -2.04 -8.57 -2.47
CA LEU A 270 -0.89 -9.30 -1.90
C LEU A 270 -1.34 -10.60 -1.24
N THR A 271 -2.40 -10.54 -0.43
CA THR A 271 -2.98 -11.72 0.24
C THR A 271 -3.44 -12.77 -0.77
N ALA A 272 -4.04 -12.34 -1.88
CA ALA A 272 -4.42 -13.23 -2.98
C ALA A 272 -3.19 -13.84 -3.65
N PHE A 273 -2.16 -13.03 -3.95
CA PHE A 273 -0.91 -13.50 -4.52
C PHE A 273 -0.24 -14.58 -3.64
N LEU A 274 -0.07 -14.30 -2.35
CA LEU A 274 0.56 -15.23 -1.41
C LEU A 274 -0.26 -16.52 -1.23
N ARG A 275 -1.58 -16.41 -1.20
CA ARG A 275 -2.46 -17.58 -1.15
C ARG A 275 -2.29 -18.48 -2.37
N GLU A 276 -2.28 -17.89 -3.56
CA GLU A 276 -2.23 -18.64 -4.81
C GLU A 276 -0.82 -19.14 -5.15
N ASN A 277 0.22 -18.39 -4.83
CA ASN A 277 1.59 -18.67 -5.26
C ASN A 277 2.47 -19.29 -4.15
N VAL A 278 2.05 -19.22 -2.88
CA VAL A 278 2.79 -19.83 -1.76
C VAL A 278 1.93 -20.86 -1.03
N TYR A 279 0.75 -20.48 -0.52
CA TYR A 279 -0.06 -21.34 0.33
C TYR A 279 -0.58 -22.59 -0.43
N PHE A 280 -1.17 -22.42 -1.60
CA PHE A 280 -1.70 -23.53 -2.39
C PHE A 280 -0.62 -24.48 -2.91
N PRO A 281 0.53 -24.05 -3.43
CA PRO A 281 1.63 -24.94 -3.81
C PRO A 281 2.19 -25.76 -2.65
N LEU A 282 2.17 -25.25 -1.41
CA LEU A 282 2.56 -26.00 -0.20
C LEU A 282 1.53 -27.06 0.24
N GLY A 283 0.38 -27.14 -0.46
CA GLY A 283 -0.72 -28.06 -0.21
C GLY A 283 -1.92 -27.44 0.50
N GLY A 284 -1.86 -26.15 0.84
CA GLY A 284 -2.96 -25.42 1.50
C GLY A 284 -3.39 -26.07 2.82
N SER A 285 -4.71 -26.30 2.97
CA SER A 285 -5.31 -26.97 4.13
C SER A 285 -5.59 -28.46 3.92
N ARG A 286 -5.19 -29.03 2.77
CA ARG A 286 -5.56 -30.42 2.38
C ARG A 286 -4.72 -31.50 3.05
N LYS A 287 -3.54 -31.16 3.61
CA LYS A 287 -2.57 -32.10 4.18
C LYS A 287 -2.59 -32.17 5.72
N GLY A 288 -3.77 -31.99 6.32
CA GLY A 288 -3.96 -32.05 7.77
C GLY A 288 -3.66 -30.75 8.52
N ARG A 289 -4.03 -30.69 9.81
CA ARG A 289 -3.96 -29.49 10.63
C ARG A 289 -2.54 -28.96 10.85
N GLY A 290 -1.59 -29.83 11.22
CA GLY A 290 -0.19 -29.45 11.47
C GLY A 290 0.45 -28.81 10.22
N ARG A 291 0.26 -29.43 9.05
CA ARG A 291 0.77 -28.88 7.78
C ARG A 291 0.10 -27.55 7.42
N THR A 292 -1.19 -27.38 7.72
CA THR A 292 -1.90 -26.12 7.53
C THR A 292 -1.28 -25.01 8.35
N TYR A 293 -0.94 -25.28 9.65
CA TYR A 293 -0.31 -24.29 10.53
C TYR A 293 1.08 -23.90 10.03
N LEU A 294 1.89 -24.88 9.63
CA LEU A 294 3.19 -24.62 9.04
C LEU A 294 3.08 -23.77 7.76
N ASN A 295 2.14 -24.11 6.86
CA ASN A 295 1.92 -23.34 5.65
C ASN A 295 1.51 -21.88 5.93
N ILE A 296 0.71 -21.63 6.97
CA ILE A 296 0.37 -20.26 7.41
C ILE A 296 1.62 -19.53 7.88
N LEU A 297 2.44 -20.14 8.75
CA LEU A 297 3.68 -19.54 9.23
C LEU A 297 4.63 -19.20 8.07
N VAL A 298 4.79 -20.11 7.10
CA VAL A 298 5.61 -19.87 5.90
C VAL A 298 5.08 -18.71 5.08
N VAL A 299 3.77 -18.61 4.85
CA VAL A 299 3.16 -17.49 4.10
C VAL A 299 3.47 -16.16 4.76
N TYR A 300 3.31 -16.05 6.08
CA TYR A 300 3.57 -14.80 6.80
C TYR A 300 5.05 -14.49 6.94
N LEU A 301 5.90 -15.51 7.04
CA LEU A 301 7.34 -15.34 6.97
C LEU A 301 7.78 -14.77 5.61
N VAL A 302 7.27 -15.33 4.51
CA VAL A 302 7.50 -14.81 3.16
C VAL A 302 6.98 -13.38 3.01
N SER A 303 5.80 -13.09 3.57
CA SER A 303 5.25 -11.73 3.60
C SER A 303 6.16 -10.76 4.35
N GLY A 304 6.65 -11.14 5.53
CA GLY A 304 7.57 -10.32 6.33
C GLY A 304 8.87 -10.04 5.59
N ILE A 305 9.51 -11.08 5.05
CA ILE A 305 10.72 -10.94 4.23
C ILE A 305 10.45 -10.01 3.04
N TRP A 306 9.34 -10.18 2.32
CA TRP A 306 9.01 -9.35 1.16
C TRP A 306 8.86 -7.86 1.52
N HIS A 307 8.31 -7.54 2.69
CA HIS A 307 8.14 -6.14 3.13
C HIS A 307 9.47 -5.44 3.40
N GLY A 308 10.45 -6.09 4.01
CA GLY A 308 11.70 -5.41 4.29
C GLY A 308 12.87 -6.31 4.67
N ALA A 309 14.07 -5.79 4.44
CA ALA A 309 15.35 -6.44 4.77
C ALA A 309 15.72 -6.12 6.23
N GLY A 310 15.02 -6.73 7.19
CA GLY A 310 15.27 -6.48 8.63
C GLY A 310 14.60 -7.51 9.53
N TRP A 311 15.18 -7.72 10.72
CA TRP A 311 14.64 -8.64 11.72
C TRP A 311 13.25 -8.23 12.22
N THR A 312 12.95 -6.95 12.23
CA THR A 312 11.65 -6.41 12.65
C THR A 312 10.53 -6.88 11.71
N PHE A 313 10.77 -6.95 10.39
CA PHE A 313 9.82 -7.47 9.42
C PHE A 313 9.61 -8.98 9.53
N ILE A 314 10.69 -9.74 9.84
CA ILE A 314 10.62 -11.17 10.09
C ILE A 314 9.75 -11.44 11.33
N LEU A 315 10.00 -10.73 12.43
CA LEU A 315 9.22 -10.83 13.65
C LEU A 315 7.75 -10.43 13.41
N TRP A 316 7.51 -9.35 12.68
CA TRP A 316 6.17 -8.91 12.29
C TRP A 316 5.41 -10.01 11.54
N GLY A 317 6.06 -10.64 10.55
CA GLY A 317 5.48 -11.75 9.82
C GLY A 317 5.15 -12.94 10.73
N LEU A 318 6.09 -13.35 11.59
CA LEU A 318 5.89 -14.45 12.53
C LEU A 318 4.76 -14.16 13.52
N LEU A 319 4.64 -12.95 14.05
CA LEU A 319 3.54 -12.53 14.94
C LEU A 319 2.18 -12.73 14.26
N HIS A 320 2.04 -12.28 13.01
CA HIS A 320 0.79 -12.46 12.26
C HIS A 320 0.51 -13.94 11.94
N GLY A 321 1.52 -14.70 11.57
CA GLY A 321 1.39 -16.14 11.35
C GLY A 321 0.94 -16.89 12.61
N LEU A 322 1.59 -16.61 13.74
CA LEU A 322 1.23 -17.18 15.04
C LEU A 322 -0.18 -16.79 15.47
N ALA A 323 -0.55 -15.53 15.34
CA ALA A 323 -1.91 -15.05 15.66
C ALA A 323 -2.97 -15.81 14.87
N GLN A 324 -2.77 -16.05 13.57
CA GLN A 324 -3.73 -16.84 12.77
C GLN A 324 -3.75 -18.33 13.15
N VAL A 325 -2.63 -18.90 13.53
CA VAL A 325 -2.60 -20.29 14.06
C VAL A 325 -3.36 -20.36 15.39
N LEU A 326 -3.13 -19.42 16.31
CA LEU A 326 -3.85 -19.33 17.57
C LEU A 326 -5.35 -19.13 17.38
N GLU A 327 -5.78 -18.27 16.45
CA GLU A 327 -7.20 -18.11 16.11
C GLU A 327 -7.83 -19.43 15.63
N ARG A 328 -7.10 -20.21 14.83
CA ARG A 328 -7.57 -21.53 14.36
C ARG A 328 -7.64 -22.58 15.47
N LEU A 329 -6.68 -22.55 16.38
CA LEU A 329 -6.67 -23.42 17.58
C LEU A 329 -7.81 -23.07 18.52
N TRP A 330 -8.09 -21.78 18.73
CA TRP A 330 -9.19 -21.32 19.56
C TRP A 330 -10.56 -21.70 18.95
N GLY A 331 -10.65 -21.70 17.63
CA GLY A 331 -11.81 -22.18 16.89
C GLY A 331 -13.10 -21.44 17.25
N LYS A 332 -14.22 -22.18 17.32
CA LYS A 332 -15.55 -21.63 17.61
C LYS A 332 -15.68 -21.01 19.01
N ARG A 333 -14.82 -21.36 19.98
CA ARG A 333 -14.86 -20.78 21.34
C ARG A 333 -14.66 -19.26 21.32
N ARG A 334 -13.93 -18.74 20.34
CA ARG A 334 -13.78 -17.30 20.15
C ARG A 334 -15.10 -16.62 19.82
N ASP A 335 -16.01 -17.29 19.13
CA ASP A 335 -17.27 -16.73 18.71
C ASP A 335 -18.27 -16.53 19.87
N ALA A 336 -17.98 -17.15 21.04
CA ALA A 336 -18.71 -16.91 22.28
C ALA A 336 -18.42 -15.52 22.89
N LEU A 337 -17.29 -14.89 22.52
CA LEU A 337 -16.97 -13.53 22.95
C LEU A 337 -17.88 -12.50 22.22
N PRO A 338 -18.30 -11.43 22.91
CA PRO A 338 -19.06 -10.36 22.27
C PRO A 338 -18.26 -9.67 21.16
N ARG A 339 -18.93 -9.12 20.18
CA ARG A 339 -18.31 -8.53 18.99
C ARG A 339 -17.30 -7.44 19.34
N TRP A 340 -17.61 -6.60 20.33
CA TRP A 340 -16.70 -5.52 20.74
C TRP A 340 -15.37 -6.07 21.32
N ALA A 341 -15.41 -7.18 22.09
CA ALA A 341 -14.20 -7.78 22.65
C ALA A 341 -13.34 -8.40 21.55
N ARG A 342 -13.93 -9.12 20.61
CA ARG A 342 -13.21 -9.65 19.43
C ARG A 342 -12.57 -8.54 18.62
N TRP A 343 -13.29 -7.45 18.40
CA TRP A 343 -12.76 -6.28 17.73
C TRP A 343 -11.59 -5.65 18.49
N ALA A 344 -11.76 -5.38 19.77
CA ALA A 344 -10.74 -4.77 20.60
C ALA A 344 -9.45 -5.61 20.64
N MET A 345 -9.55 -6.94 20.83
CA MET A 345 -8.41 -7.85 20.79
C MET A 345 -7.70 -7.82 19.44
N THR A 346 -8.45 -7.86 18.33
CA THR A 346 -7.88 -7.81 16.98
C THR A 346 -7.22 -6.46 16.73
N PHE A 347 -7.89 -5.36 17.03
CA PHE A 347 -7.37 -4.02 16.82
C PHE A 347 -6.13 -3.76 17.67
N LEU A 348 -6.14 -4.16 18.95
CA LEU A 348 -4.98 -4.05 19.82
C LEU A 348 -3.79 -4.86 19.27
N PHE A 349 -4.00 -6.12 18.90
CA PHE A 349 -2.94 -6.95 18.30
C PHE A 349 -2.34 -6.29 17.06
N ILE A 350 -3.17 -5.76 16.17
CA ILE A 350 -2.71 -5.09 14.95
C ILE A 350 -1.87 -3.85 15.28
N ASN A 351 -2.31 -3.02 16.25
CA ASN A 351 -1.53 -1.86 16.69
C ASN A 351 -0.15 -2.26 17.22
N LEU A 352 -0.08 -3.30 18.04
CA LEU A 352 1.18 -3.79 18.62
C LEU A 352 2.09 -4.41 17.55
N ALA A 353 1.53 -5.14 16.59
CA ALA A 353 2.28 -5.71 15.48
C ALA A 353 2.89 -4.62 14.56
N TRP A 354 2.16 -3.54 14.31
CA TRP A 354 2.67 -2.43 13.49
C TRP A 354 3.88 -1.71 14.09
N ILE A 355 4.12 -1.82 15.41
CA ILE A 355 5.34 -1.28 16.05
C ILE A 355 6.58 -1.89 15.41
N PHE A 356 6.60 -3.22 15.23
CA PHE A 356 7.72 -3.91 14.58
C PHE A 356 7.86 -3.54 13.10
N PHE A 357 6.77 -3.26 12.42
CA PHE A 357 6.80 -2.83 11.02
C PHE A 357 7.45 -1.44 10.84
N ARG A 358 7.29 -0.54 11.82
CA ARG A 358 7.83 0.84 11.80
C ARG A 358 9.24 0.93 12.36
N ALA A 359 9.57 0.09 13.34
CA ALA A 359 10.80 0.20 14.10
C ALA A 359 12.05 0.00 13.23
N PRO A 360 13.10 0.81 13.42
CA PRO A 360 14.36 0.61 12.73
C PRO A 360 15.07 -0.67 13.15
N ASP A 361 14.89 -1.08 14.40
CA ASP A 361 15.45 -2.30 15.01
C ASP A 361 14.53 -2.84 16.11
N VAL A 362 14.84 -4.07 16.57
CA VAL A 362 14.02 -4.77 17.58
C VAL A 362 14.08 -4.09 18.95
N SER A 363 15.23 -3.52 19.33
CA SER A 363 15.40 -2.85 20.61
C SER A 363 14.52 -1.60 20.72
N SER A 364 14.46 -0.81 19.66
CA SER A 364 13.57 0.37 19.56
C SER A 364 12.08 -0.03 19.64
N ALA A 365 11.70 -1.14 18.99
CA ALA A 365 10.33 -1.67 19.10
C ALA A 365 9.98 -2.06 20.54
N LEU A 366 10.89 -2.79 21.21
CA LEU A 366 10.70 -3.21 22.60
C LEU A 366 10.73 -2.02 23.56
N LEU A 367 11.55 -1.01 23.32
CA LEU A 367 11.56 0.22 24.10
C LEU A 367 10.21 0.95 24.02
N LEU A 368 9.64 1.12 22.83
CA LEU A 368 8.33 1.75 22.67
C LEU A 368 7.23 0.94 23.38
N LEU A 369 7.25 -0.39 23.27
CA LEU A 369 6.33 -1.28 23.97
C LEU A 369 6.46 -1.14 25.51
N LYS A 370 7.69 -1.15 26.02
CA LYS A 370 7.97 -0.95 27.43
C LYS A 370 7.41 0.41 27.90
N THR A 371 7.72 1.48 27.17
CA THR A 371 7.25 2.83 27.51
C THR A 371 5.72 2.92 27.48
N ALA A 372 5.06 2.27 26.56
CA ALA A 372 3.58 2.24 26.48
C ALA A 372 2.93 1.57 27.71
N VAL A 373 3.64 0.65 28.39
CA VAL A 373 3.14 -0.08 29.57
C VAL A 373 3.63 0.53 30.88
N THR A 374 4.92 0.89 30.96
CA THR A 374 5.58 1.29 32.22
C THR A 374 6.01 2.77 32.23
N GLY A 375 5.80 3.51 31.16
CA GLY A 375 6.16 4.92 31.08
C GLY A 375 5.37 5.74 32.09
N GLY A 376 6.04 6.75 32.66
CA GLY A 376 5.43 7.66 33.62
C GLY A 376 4.21 8.41 33.08
N MET A 377 3.38 8.92 33.98
CA MET A 377 2.31 9.84 33.59
C MET A 377 2.89 11.20 33.20
N GLY A 378 2.48 11.72 32.05
CA GLY A 378 2.89 13.03 31.57
C GLY A 378 1.97 13.52 30.46
N GLY A 379 1.91 14.83 30.28
CA GLY A 379 1.10 15.48 29.28
C GLY A 379 1.70 15.39 27.87
N ILE A 380 0.91 15.78 26.89
CA ILE A 380 1.35 15.91 25.49
C ILE A 380 2.16 17.21 25.36
N ARG A 381 3.44 17.09 25.04
CA ARG A 381 4.34 18.24 24.89
C ARG A 381 4.30 18.77 23.45
N LEU A 382 4.54 20.07 23.28
CA LEU A 382 4.49 20.76 21.97
C LEU A 382 5.45 20.16 20.94
N TRP A 383 6.63 19.65 21.34
CA TRP A 383 7.58 19.05 20.41
C TRP A 383 6.99 17.86 19.65
N LEU A 384 6.14 17.07 20.30
CA LEU A 384 5.52 15.89 19.68
C LEU A 384 4.59 16.26 18.52
N VAL A 385 3.95 17.42 18.61
CA VAL A 385 2.97 17.93 17.62
C VAL A 385 3.53 19.06 16.76
N ASN A 386 4.83 19.36 16.88
CA ASN A 386 5.44 20.42 16.08
C ASN A 386 5.36 20.07 14.58
N GLY A 387 4.75 20.99 13.83
CA GLY A 387 4.46 20.78 12.39
C GLY A 387 3.08 20.18 12.08
N LEU A 388 2.37 19.61 13.08
CA LEU A 388 1.04 19.03 12.89
C LEU A 388 0.00 20.14 12.73
N PHE A 389 -0.73 20.14 11.60
CA PHE A 389 -1.73 21.17 11.26
C PHE A 389 -1.20 22.62 11.46
N ARG A 390 0.05 22.85 11.08
CA ARG A 390 0.74 24.09 11.43
C ARG A 390 -0.01 25.35 10.98
N ARG A 391 -0.53 25.34 9.75
CA ARG A 391 -1.23 26.50 9.17
C ARG A 391 -2.59 26.73 9.82
N GLU A 392 -3.36 25.65 9.93
CA GLU A 392 -4.73 25.66 10.45
C GLU A 392 -4.77 26.06 11.92
N VAL A 393 -3.86 25.51 12.72
CA VAL A 393 -3.81 25.81 14.16
C VAL A 393 -3.23 27.19 14.42
N SER A 394 -2.22 27.65 13.68
CA SER A 394 -1.71 29.02 13.83
C SER A 394 -2.80 30.06 13.53
N ALA A 395 -3.65 29.81 12.52
CA ALA A 395 -4.80 30.67 12.24
C ALA A 395 -5.84 30.65 13.38
N LEU A 396 -6.08 29.43 13.94
CA LEU A 396 -7.02 29.25 15.05
C LEU A 396 -6.50 29.88 16.35
N GLU A 397 -5.20 29.77 16.67
CA GLU A 397 -4.56 30.41 17.81
C GLU A 397 -4.62 31.96 17.72
N LEU A 398 -4.49 32.49 16.50
CA LEU A 398 -4.64 33.94 16.26
C LEU A 398 -6.07 34.41 16.55
N LEU A 399 -7.08 33.63 16.18
CA LEU A 399 -8.49 33.96 16.40
C LEU A 399 -8.96 33.70 17.84
N LEU A 400 -8.39 32.70 18.49
CA LEU A 400 -8.77 32.22 19.82
C LEU A 400 -7.52 31.96 20.69
N PRO A 401 -6.87 33.01 21.22
CA PRO A 401 -5.62 32.86 22.00
C PRO A 401 -5.75 31.96 23.25
N VAL A 402 -6.97 31.86 23.80
CA VAL A 402 -7.27 31.07 25.00
C VAL A 402 -6.97 29.57 24.81
N ILE A 403 -6.91 29.06 23.58
CA ILE A 403 -6.60 27.66 23.30
C ILE A 403 -5.09 27.36 23.33
N GLY A 404 -4.22 28.35 23.32
CA GLY A 404 -2.77 28.17 23.25
C GLY A 404 -2.19 27.10 24.16
N PRO A 405 -2.51 27.08 25.48
CA PRO A 405 -2.02 26.03 26.40
C PRO A 405 -2.50 24.62 26.11
N TYR A 406 -3.62 24.47 25.38
CA TYR A 406 -4.27 23.18 25.09
C TYR A 406 -4.04 22.70 23.66
N THR A 407 -3.35 23.48 22.83
CA THR A 407 -3.20 23.17 21.39
C THR A 407 -2.54 21.84 21.13
N ALA A 408 -1.58 21.39 21.95
CA ALA A 408 -0.96 20.07 21.80
C ALA A 408 -1.98 18.93 21.95
N TYR A 409 -2.82 19.01 22.96
CA TYR A 409 -3.88 18.02 23.21
C TYR A 409 -4.94 18.07 22.10
N LEU A 410 -5.35 19.28 21.70
CA LEU A 410 -6.35 19.47 20.64
C LEU A 410 -5.86 18.87 19.30
N ARG A 411 -4.61 19.16 18.92
CA ARG A 411 -4.01 18.62 17.69
C ARG A 411 -4.02 17.10 17.67
N VAL A 412 -3.57 16.45 18.77
CA VAL A 412 -3.56 14.98 18.88
C VAL A 412 -4.98 14.43 18.88
N ALA A 413 -5.89 15.01 19.68
CA ALA A 413 -7.28 14.55 19.75
C ALA A 413 -7.98 14.66 18.39
N LEU A 414 -7.78 15.76 17.67
CA LEU A 414 -8.36 15.95 16.34
C LEU A 414 -7.81 14.94 15.33
N ILE A 415 -6.49 14.80 15.21
CA ILE A 415 -5.93 13.92 14.16
C ILE A 415 -6.24 12.45 14.44
N LEU A 416 -6.13 12.00 15.70
CA LEU A 416 -6.46 10.63 16.06
C LEU A 416 -7.96 10.36 16.02
N GLY A 417 -8.79 11.31 16.50
CA GLY A 417 -10.25 11.19 16.48
C GLY A 417 -10.81 11.16 15.06
N ILE A 418 -10.42 12.12 14.22
CA ILE A 418 -10.83 12.15 12.80
C ILE A 418 -10.29 10.91 12.08
N GLY A 419 -9.04 10.54 12.33
CA GLY A 419 -8.43 9.35 11.74
C GLY A 419 -9.19 8.07 12.12
N LEU A 420 -9.54 7.87 13.39
CA LEU A 420 -10.34 6.73 13.83
C LEU A 420 -11.74 6.73 13.19
N LEU A 421 -12.43 7.86 13.19
CA LEU A 421 -13.73 7.99 12.55
C LEU A 421 -13.64 7.66 11.06
N ALA A 422 -12.65 8.20 10.35
CA ALA A 422 -12.46 7.94 8.92
C ALA A 422 -12.05 6.48 8.63
N ALA A 423 -11.32 5.81 9.54
CA ALA A 423 -10.93 4.42 9.38
C ALA A 423 -12.06 3.41 9.69
N LEU A 424 -12.97 3.76 10.62
CA LEU A 424 -13.98 2.85 11.14
C LEU A 424 -15.37 3.07 10.53
N TRP A 425 -15.71 4.28 10.06
CA TRP A 425 -17.09 4.62 9.68
C TRP A 425 -17.40 4.44 8.18
N PRO A 426 -16.70 5.09 7.23
CA PRO A 426 -17.10 5.07 5.85
C PRO A 426 -16.87 3.73 5.15
N ARG A 427 -17.62 3.50 4.06
CA ARG A 427 -17.34 2.42 3.13
C ARG A 427 -16.06 2.74 2.36
N ASN A 428 -15.39 1.70 1.87
CA ASN A 428 -14.23 1.84 0.99
C ASN A 428 -14.57 2.70 -0.24
N VAL A 429 -13.64 3.60 -0.63
CA VAL A 429 -13.81 4.54 -1.75
C VAL A 429 -14.06 3.81 -3.07
N ILE A 430 -13.34 2.73 -3.35
CA ILE A 430 -13.51 1.97 -4.59
C ILE A 430 -14.91 1.37 -4.68
N ARG A 431 -15.47 0.85 -3.57
CA ARG A 431 -16.88 0.39 -3.54
C ARG A 431 -17.87 1.54 -3.72
N GLN A 432 -17.54 2.74 -3.26
CA GLN A 432 -18.36 3.93 -3.50
C GLN A 432 -18.33 4.34 -4.97
N MET A 433 -17.19 4.21 -5.65
CA MET A 433 -17.08 4.50 -7.09
C MET A 433 -18.06 3.70 -7.95
N ASP A 434 -18.27 2.43 -7.62
CA ASP A 434 -19.15 1.55 -8.42
C ASP A 434 -20.63 1.93 -8.31
N THR A 435 -21.02 2.60 -7.23
CA THR A 435 -22.38 3.10 -6.99
C THR A 435 -22.49 4.62 -7.06
N PHE A 436 -21.43 5.30 -7.44
CA PHE A 436 -21.36 6.76 -7.45
C PHE A 436 -22.32 7.36 -8.47
N ARG A 437 -23.19 8.27 -7.99
CA ARG A 437 -24.06 9.08 -8.82
C ARG A 437 -23.67 10.54 -8.67
N PRO A 438 -23.10 11.16 -9.72
CA PRO A 438 -22.65 12.54 -9.64
C PRO A 438 -23.83 13.48 -9.41
N ASN A 439 -23.66 14.39 -8.45
CA ASN A 439 -24.58 15.48 -8.19
C ASN A 439 -23.79 16.70 -7.70
N TRP A 440 -24.42 17.88 -7.65
CA TRP A 440 -23.72 19.11 -7.29
C TRP A 440 -23.11 19.06 -5.87
N ARG A 441 -23.76 18.38 -4.91
CA ARG A 441 -23.28 18.23 -3.52
C ARG A 441 -22.02 17.40 -3.47
N SER A 442 -22.00 16.25 -4.18
CA SER A 442 -20.79 15.42 -4.27
C SER A 442 -19.66 16.15 -5.00
N GLY A 443 -19.98 16.97 -6.01
CA GLY A 443 -19.01 17.82 -6.70
C GLY A 443 -18.36 18.86 -5.76
N LEU A 444 -19.16 19.60 -5.00
CA LEU A 444 -18.66 20.54 -4.01
C LEU A 444 -17.84 19.87 -2.91
N TYR A 445 -18.30 18.71 -2.42
CA TYR A 445 -17.57 17.92 -1.42
C TYR A 445 -16.17 17.53 -1.92
N VAL A 446 -16.08 16.96 -3.12
CA VAL A 446 -14.79 16.57 -3.72
C VAL A 446 -13.91 17.78 -3.99
N LEU A 447 -14.49 18.87 -4.50
CA LEU A 447 -13.75 20.11 -4.76
C LEU A 447 -13.12 20.65 -3.48
N ALA A 448 -13.90 20.74 -2.40
CA ALA A 448 -13.42 21.25 -1.11
C ALA A 448 -12.24 20.43 -0.57
N TRP A 449 -12.35 19.08 -0.58
CA TRP A 449 -11.26 18.21 -0.14
C TRP A 449 -10.04 18.28 -1.05
N SER A 450 -10.25 18.36 -2.38
CA SER A 450 -9.15 18.45 -3.34
C SER A 450 -8.40 19.78 -3.21
N VAL A 451 -9.12 20.90 -3.09
CA VAL A 451 -8.51 22.23 -2.91
C VAL A 451 -7.74 22.27 -1.59
N TRP A 452 -8.31 21.78 -0.48
CA TRP A 452 -7.60 21.76 0.80
C TRP A 452 -6.36 20.87 0.71
N ALA A 453 -6.44 19.68 0.14
CA ALA A 453 -5.29 18.81 -0.05
C ALA A 453 -4.20 19.46 -0.91
N ILE A 454 -4.57 20.12 -2.03
CA ILE A 454 -3.61 20.80 -2.92
C ILE A 454 -2.94 21.99 -2.21
N LEU A 455 -3.69 22.78 -1.46
CA LEU A 455 -3.15 23.90 -0.67
C LEU A 455 -2.24 23.40 0.48
N SER A 456 -2.41 22.16 0.92
CA SER A 456 -1.61 21.54 1.97
C SER A 456 -0.39 20.76 1.46
N PHE A 457 -0.07 20.82 0.16
CA PHE A 457 1.16 20.20 -0.36
C PHE A 457 2.40 20.89 0.27
N THR A 458 3.21 20.13 1.00
CA THR A 458 4.40 20.62 1.73
C THR A 458 5.72 20.18 1.11
N GLY A 459 5.71 19.74 -0.15
CA GLY A 459 6.87 19.18 -0.84
C GLY A 459 6.77 17.68 -1.05
N VAL A 460 7.87 17.04 -1.45
CA VAL A 460 7.87 15.60 -1.75
C VAL A 460 7.90 14.80 -0.45
N VAL A 461 6.73 14.35 0.00
CA VAL A 461 6.62 13.31 1.04
C VAL A 461 6.50 11.97 0.32
N THR A 462 7.48 11.09 0.51
CA THR A 462 7.47 9.74 -0.08
C THR A 462 6.39 8.89 0.57
N PHE A 463 5.75 8.02 -0.20
CA PHE A 463 4.89 6.98 0.36
C PHE A 463 5.71 6.04 1.25
N ILE A 464 5.13 5.61 2.37
CA ILE A 464 5.80 4.68 3.29
C ILE A 464 6.28 3.44 2.52
N TYR A 465 5.46 2.90 1.63
CA TYR A 465 5.80 1.71 0.83
C TYR A 465 6.81 1.96 -0.29
N SER A 466 7.13 3.18 -0.66
CA SER A 466 8.21 3.44 -1.63
C SER A 466 9.62 3.29 -1.03
N ASN A 467 9.69 3.20 0.29
CA ASN A 467 10.95 3.04 1.04
C ASN A 467 11.26 1.57 1.39
N PHE A 468 10.40 0.63 0.99
CA PHE A 468 10.54 -0.82 1.29
C PHE A 468 10.96 -1.66 0.06
#